data_6570999f05342442c90d6152a9711b0b
#
_entry.id   6570999f05342442c90d6152a9711b0b
#
_cell.length_a   1.000
_cell.length_b   1.000
_cell.length_c   1.000
_cell.angle_alpha   90.00
_cell.angle_beta   90.00
_cell.angle_gamma   90.00
#
_symmetry.space_group_name_H-M   'P 1'
#
loop_
_entity.id
_entity.type
_entity.pdbx_description
1 polymer ?
#
loop_
_entity_poly.entity_id
_entity_poly.type
_entity_poly.pdbx_seq_one_letter_code
_entity_poly.pdbx_strand_id
1 'polypeptide(L)'
;DRGFVTLKVRRAIEDGLFSGPRLLCSGPPITTTAGHLHYCGLHADSLDDVRRAVRGVVERGADYVKIVATGGMMTPGSNPRRCQFSPEELKVAASEAHRLGKRVAAHLLGVEGIQPCLQAGIDTFEHCSWMARDEAEEFDFRPELAREIARSGITCGHTMVGLYRDLLPDREAPEAVQVEQLEQLRALQERFARMRELGIRMMLSSDAGVAGTRFDRFVDGLEVAVVAMGMSPLAAIEASTRVPAEALGLGDEIGTLVPGKRADIVAVKGDASADITALKRVSLVMRDGRVLHSASTAA
;
A
#
# COMPACT_ATOMS: atom_id res chain seq x y z
N ASP A 1 -11.49 -6.91 2.16
CA ASP A 1 -12.89 -6.56 1.84
C ASP A 1 -13.87 -7.31 2.73
N ARG A 2 -15.14 -6.90 2.74
CA ARG A 2 -16.20 -7.58 3.49
C ARG A 2 -16.76 -8.75 2.67
N GLY A 3 -16.85 -9.95 3.28
CA GLY A 3 -17.57 -11.09 2.71
C GLY A 3 -16.94 -11.71 1.45
N PHE A 4 -15.64 -11.55 1.26
CA PHE A 4 -14.88 -12.12 0.13
C PHE A 4 -15.39 -11.64 -1.25
N VAL A 5 -15.86 -10.40 -1.36
CA VAL A 5 -16.41 -9.85 -2.59
C VAL A 5 -15.34 -9.77 -3.69
N THR A 6 -14.10 -9.34 -3.36
CA THR A 6 -13.00 -9.23 -4.33
C THR A 6 -12.61 -10.57 -4.93
N LEU A 7 -12.66 -11.67 -4.17
CA LEU A 7 -12.43 -13.02 -4.68
C LEU A 7 -13.51 -13.45 -5.69
N LYS A 8 -14.77 -13.07 -5.43
CA LYS A 8 -15.87 -13.34 -6.38
C LYS A 8 -15.73 -12.53 -7.65
N VAL A 9 -15.34 -11.24 -7.52
CA VAL A 9 -15.07 -10.35 -8.68
C VAL A 9 -13.90 -10.89 -9.50
N ARG A 10 -12.79 -11.29 -8.86
CA ARG A 10 -11.66 -11.94 -9.53
C ARG A 10 -12.12 -13.14 -10.33
N ARG A 11 -12.87 -14.06 -9.72
CA ARG A 11 -13.38 -15.25 -10.37
C ARG A 11 -14.25 -14.92 -11.59
N ALA A 12 -15.13 -13.94 -11.47
CA ALA A 12 -15.98 -13.53 -12.59
C ALA A 12 -15.18 -12.94 -13.77
N ILE A 13 -14.07 -12.24 -13.49
CA ILE A 13 -13.14 -11.75 -14.53
C ILE A 13 -12.40 -12.94 -15.18
N GLU A 14 -11.91 -13.89 -14.38
CA GLU A 14 -11.20 -15.09 -14.86
C GLU A 14 -12.11 -15.98 -15.72
N ASP A 15 -13.38 -16.12 -15.34
CA ASP A 15 -14.40 -16.87 -16.09
C ASP A 15 -14.91 -16.09 -17.34
N GLY A 16 -14.42 -14.86 -17.58
CA GLY A 16 -14.75 -14.04 -18.75
C GLY A 16 -16.14 -13.42 -18.73
N LEU A 17 -16.82 -13.37 -17.59
CA LEU A 17 -18.16 -12.77 -17.46
C LEU A 17 -18.13 -11.25 -17.69
N PHE A 18 -17.03 -10.59 -17.36
CA PHE A 18 -16.77 -9.21 -17.71
C PHE A 18 -15.26 -8.91 -17.74
N SER A 19 -14.90 -7.83 -18.42
CA SER A 19 -13.49 -7.39 -18.46
C SER A 19 -13.10 -6.66 -17.19
N GLY A 20 -11.89 -6.91 -16.70
CA GLY A 20 -11.36 -6.25 -15.51
C GLY A 20 -9.84 -6.40 -15.39
N PRO A 21 -9.23 -5.81 -14.36
CA PRO A 21 -7.81 -5.98 -14.10
C PRO A 21 -7.49 -7.41 -13.60
N ARG A 22 -6.21 -7.77 -13.61
CA ARG A 22 -5.72 -8.93 -12.84
C ARG A 22 -5.74 -8.55 -11.36
N LEU A 23 -6.45 -9.32 -10.55
CA LEU A 23 -6.63 -9.05 -9.14
C LEU A 23 -5.83 -10.05 -8.29
N LEU A 24 -5.09 -9.54 -7.34
CA LEU A 24 -4.57 -10.29 -6.19
C LEU A 24 -5.39 -9.90 -4.97
N CYS A 25 -5.97 -10.87 -4.29
CA CYS A 25 -6.96 -10.63 -3.26
C CYS A 25 -6.55 -11.26 -1.93
N SER A 26 -6.69 -10.52 -0.82
CA SER A 26 -6.55 -11.06 0.54
C SER A 26 -7.88 -11.55 1.13
N GLY A 27 -9.01 -11.16 0.56
CA GLY A 27 -10.30 -11.25 1.25
C GLY A 27 -10.40 -10.28 2.43
N PRO A 28 -11.20 -10.58 3.47
CA PRO A 28 -11.29 -9.78 4.68
C PRO A 28 -9.95 -9.71 5.42
N PRO A 29 -9.55 -8.52 5.94
CA PRO A 29 -8.37 -8.42 6.78
C PRO A 29 -8.61 -9.13 8.12
N ILE A 30 -7.54 -9.67 8.72
CA ILE A 30 -7.58 -10.22 10.07
C ILE A 30 -7.37 -9.07 11.06
N THR A 31 -8.26 -8.93 12.03
CA THR A 31 -8.26 -7.87 13.04
C THR A 31 -8.77 -8.41 14.37
N THR A 32 -8.60 -7.64 15.45
CA THR A 32 -9.16 -8.01 16.76
C THR A 32 -10.63 -7.57 16.89
N THR A 33 -11.37 -8.15 17.83
CA THR A 33 -12.68 -7.65 18.22
C THR A 33 -12.56 -6.18 18.63
N ALA A 34 -13.45 -5.33 18.11
CA ALA A 34 -13.43 -3.88 18.27
C ALA A 34 -12.17 -3.17 17.72
N GLY A 35 -11.26 -3.90 17.04
CA GLY A 35 -10.09 -3.35 16.39
C GLY A 35 -10.40 -2.55 15.12
N HIS A 36 -9.37 -2.00 14.49
CA HIS A 36 -9.52 -1.28 13.23
C HIS A 36 -10.07 -2.21 12.15
N LEU A 37 -11.01 -1.72 11.33
CA LEU A 37 -11.72 -2.46 10.27
C LEU A 37 -12.53 -3.68 10.79
N HIS A 38 -12.87 -3.74 12.09
CA HIS A 38 -13.66 -4.85 12.66
C HIS A 38 -14.97 -5.09 11.90
N TYR A 39 -15.58 -4.05 11.33
CA TYR A 39 -16.84 -4.12 10.60
C TYR A 39 -16.77 -4.88 9.26
N CYS A 40 -15.57 -5.13 8.75
CA CYS A 40 -15.35 -5.87 7.50
C CYS A 40 -14.27 -6.96 7.61
N GLY A 41 -13.56 -7.04 8.74
CA GLY A 41 -12.50 -8.00 9.01
C GLY A 41 -12.99 -9.32 9.63
N LEU A 42 -12.08 -10.28 9.71
CA LEU A 42 -12.22 -11.50 10.49
C LEU A 42 -11.65 -11.24 11.88
N HIS A 43 -12.45 -11.44 12.92
CA HIS A 43 -12.01 -11.26 14.29
C HIS A 43 -11.15 -12.43 14.74
N ALA A 44 -10.02 -12.12 15.38
CA ALA A 44 -9.08 -13.08 15.92
C ALA A 44 -8.47 -12.52 17.20
N ASP A 45 -8.83 -13.10 18.35
CA ASP A 45 -8.47 -12.61 19.69
C ASP A 45 -7.62 -13.63 20.47
N SER A 46 -7.11 -14.65 19.77
CA SER A 46 -6.21 -15.66 20.32
C SER A 46 -5.31 -16.23 19.21
N LEU A 47 -4.22 -16.91 19.61
CA LEU A 47 -3.32 -17.61 18.68
C LEU A 47 -4.06 -18.58 17.75
N ASP A 48 -5.06 -19.29 18.29
CA ASP A 48 -5.85 -20.25 17.52
C ASP A 48 -6.86 -19.56 16.58
N ASP A 49 -7.40 -18.41 16.97
CA ASP A 49 -8.25 -17.60 16.08
C ASP A 49 -7.44 -17.07 14.91
N VAL A 50 -6.25 -16.51 15.17
CA VAL A 50 -5.33 -16.04 14.13
C VAL A 50 -5.01 -17.16 13.14
N ARG A 51 -4.64 -18.35 13.66
CA ARG A 51 -4.35 -19.52 12.81
C ARG A 51 -5.55 -19.94 11.97
N ARG A 52 -6.75 -20.00 12.57
CA ARG A 52 -8.00 -20.31 11.85
C ARG A 52 -8.33 -19.28 10.80
N ALA A 53 -8.16 -17.98 11.11
CA ALA A 53 -8.42 -16.89 10.17
C ALA A 53 -7.48 -16.96 8.95
N VAL A 54 -6.17 -17.17 9.16
CA VAL A 54 -5.18 -17.37 8.08
C VAL A 54 -5.58 -18.54 7.19
N ARG A 55 -5.86 -19.72 7.77
CA ARG A 55 -6.30 -20.90 7.01
C ARG A 55 -7.58 -20.63 6.25
N GLY A 56 -8.55 -19.96 6.88
CA GLY A 56 -9.86 -19.67 6.30
C GLY A 56 -9.80 -18.73 5.09
N VAL A 57 -8.92 -17.72 5.07
CA VAL A 57 -8.75 -16.88 3.88
C VAL A 57 -8.01 -17.63 2.77
N VAL A 58 -7.00 -18.44 3.11
CA VAL A 58 -6.26 -19.26 2.13
C VAL A 58 -7.13 -20.34 1.51
N GLU A 59 -7.95 -21.03 2.30
CA GLU A 59 -8.93 -22.02 1.83
C GLU A 59 -9.87 -21.42 0.77
N ARG A 60 -10.28 -20.17 0.94
CA ARG A 60 -11.13 -19.46 -0.02
C ARG A 60 -10.40 -18.90 -1.23
N GLY A 61 -9.09 -19.16 -1.34
CA GLY A 61 -8.29 -18.79 -2.49
C GLY A 61 -7.66 -17.39 -2.41
N ALA A 62 -7.43 -16.85 -1.22
CA ALA A 62 -6.66 -15.62 -1.07
C ALA A 62 -5.24 -15.78 -1.63
N ASP A 63 -4.73 -14.75 -2.29
CA ASP A 63 -3.37 -14.73 -2.85
C ASP A 63 -2.34 -14.40 -1.78
N TYR A 64 -2.73 -13.59 -0.80
CA TYR A 64 -1.93 -13.21 0.37
C TYR A 64 -2.83 -12.99 1.59
N VAL A 65 -2.24 -12.84 2.76
CA VAL A 65 -2.95 -12.56 4.01
C VAL A 65 -2.80 -11.09 4.35
N LYS A 66 -3.89 -10.42 4.75
CA LYS A 66 -3.86 -9.06 5.31
C LYS A 66 -4.15 -9.10 6.79
N ILE A 67 -3.27 -8.53 7.62
CA ILE A 67 -3.48 -8.34 9.06
C ILE A 67 -3.47 -6.85 9.41
N VAL A 68 -4.30 -6.47 10.37
CA VAL A 68 -4.40 -5.08 10.88
C VAL A 68 -3.57 -5.00 12.16
N ALA A 69 -2.27 -4.80 12.03
CA ALA A 69 -1.35 -4.88 13.16
C ALA A 69 -1.52 -3.72 14.16
N THR A 70 -1.82 -2.52 13.69
CA THR A 70 -2.15 -1.38 14.56
C THR A 70 -3.58 -0.92 14.34
N GLY A 71 -4.10 -0.10 15.26
CA GLY A 71 -5.34 0.62 15.02
C GLY A 71 -5.22 1.55 13.80
N GLY A 72 -6.30 2.26 13.47
CA GLY A 72 -6.34 3.15 12.32
C GLY A 72 -7.34 4.28 12.48
N MET A 73 -7.29 5.24 11.54
CA MET A 73 -8.06 6.49 11.61
C MET A 73 -9.54 6.33 11.25
N MET A 74 -9.91 5.29 10.50
CA MET A 74 -11.25 5.17 9.89
C MET A 74 -12.26 4.44 10.76
N THR A 75 -11.85 3.87 11.89
CA THR A 75 -12.72 3.11 12.80
C THR A 75 -12.86 3.87 14.10
N PRO A 76 -14.05 4.37 14.46
CA PRO A 76 -14.28 5.04 15.74
C PRO A 76 -13.82 4.17 16.92
N GLY A 77 -13.09 4.77 17.85
CA GLY A 77 -12.55 4.08 19.04
C GLY A 77 -11.28 3.27 18.79
N SER A 78 -10.83 3.11 17.55
CA SER A 78 -9.54 2.49 17.24
C SER A 78 -8.41 3.49 17.41
N ASN A 79 -7.31 3.07 18.05
CA ASN A 79 -6.15 3.92 18.26
C ASN A 79 -5.03 3.57 17.27
N PRO A 80 -4.72 4.43 16.27
CA PRO A 80 -3.72 4.16 15.24
C PRO A 80 -2.30 4.00 15.79
N ARG A 81 -2.03 4.50 16.98
CA ARG A 81 -0.72 4.49 17.64
C ARG A 81 -0.40 3.18 18.36
N ARG A 82 -1.43 2.31 18.56
CA ARG A 82 -1.34 1.09 19.37
C ARG A 82 -1.32 -0.16 18.50
N CYS A 83 -0.46 -1.10 18.88
CA CYS A 83 -0.50 -2.46 18.33
C CYS A 83 -1.76 -3.18 18.81
N GLN A 84 -2.45 -3.90 17.91
CA GLN A 84 -3.69 -4.63 18.23
C GLN A 84 -3.43 -6.10 18.58
N PHE A 85 -2.32 -6.63 18.12
CA PHE A 85 -1.92 -8.02 18.33
C PHE A 85 -0.66 -8.10 19.19
N SER A 86 -0.54 -9.17 19.97
CA SER A 86 0.71 -9.52 20.64
C SER A 86 1.78 -9.96 19.63
N PRO A 87 3.08 -9.90 19.98
CA PRO A 87 4.14 -10.42 19.12
C PRO A 87 3.95 -11.89 18.73
N GLU A 88 3.41 -12.71 19.63
CA GLU A 88 3.14 -14.13 19.41
C GLU A 88 2.02 -14.35 18.36
N GLU A 89 0.96 -13.54 18.41
CA GLU A 89 -0.13 -13.58 17.43
C GLU A 89 0.35 -13.18 16.04
N LEU A 90 1.14 -12.10 15.91
CA LEU A 90 1.77 -11.70 14.67
C LEU A 90 2.69 -12.80 14.11
N LYS A 91 3.46 -13.44 15.00
CA LYS A 91 4.33 -14.57 14.64
C LYS A 91 3.53 -15.76 14.11
N VAL A 92 2.39 -16.08 14.73
CA VAL A 92 1.50 -17.14 14.27
C VAL A 92 0.91 -16.78 12.91
N ALA A 93 0.49 -15.54 12.69
CA ALA A 93 -0.05 -15.09 11.40
C ALA A 93 0.97 -15.28 10.28
N ALA A 94 2.20 -14.78 10.47
CA ALA A 94 3.26 -14.89 9.47
C ALA A 94 3.68 -16.34 9.21
N SER A 95 3.99 -17.10 10.27
CA SER A 95 4.47 -18.48 10.13
C SER A 95 3.44 -19.41 9.50
N GLU A 96 2.15 -19.25 9.82
CA GLU A 96 1.09 -20.07 9.24
C GLU A 96 0.84 -19.69 7.76
N ALA A 97 0.85 -18.40 7.42
CA ALA A 97 0.73 -17.96 6.04
C ALA A 97 1.91 -18.46 5.18
N HIS A 98 3.15 -18.32 5.67
CA HIS A 98 4.34 -18.79 4.95
C HIS A 98 4.33 -20.31 4.78
N ARG A 99 3.91 -21.08 5.80
CA ARG A 99 3.74 -22.54 5.71
C ARG A 99 2.75 -22.92 4.58
N LEU A 100 1.78 -22.07 4.30
CA LEU A 100 0.80 -22.24 3.21
C LEU A 100 1.25 -21.57 1.89
N GLY A 101 2.50 -21.10 1.81
CA GLY A 101 3.04 -20.44 0.61
C GLY A 101 2.46 -19.06 0.33
N LYS A 102 1.96 -18.36 1.37
CA LYS A 102 1.35 -17.03 1.24
C LYS A 102 2.17 -15.97 1.95
N ARG A 103 2.26 -14.77 1.36
CA ARG A 103 2.85 -13.57 1.96
C ARG A 103 1.84 -12.89 2.89
N VAL A 104 2.36 -12.07 3.81
CA VAL A 104 1.53 -11.31 4.75
C VAL A 104 1.80 -9.82 4.59
N ALA A 105 0.73 -9.05 4.44
CA ALA A 105 0.76 -7.58 4.46
C ALA A 105 0.14 -7.05 5.75
N ALA A 106 0.83 -6.17 6.47
CA ALA A 106 0.33 -5.55 7.70
C ALA A 106 -0.09 -4.10 7.50
N HIS A 107 -1.29 -3.72 7.96
CA HIS A 107 -1.64 -2.32 8.20
C HIS A 107 -0.86 -1.83 9.42
N LEU A 108 -0.11 -0.74 9.28
CA LEU A 108 0.88 -0.33 10.27
C LEU A 108 1.04 1.19 10.31
N LEU A 109 0.39 1.86 11.24
CA LEU A 109 0.50 3.30 11.44
C LEU A 109 1.44 3.64 12.61
N GLY A 110 1.20 3.04 13.78
CA GLY A 110 1.97 3.29 14.99
C GLY A 110 3.34 2.61 15.02
N VAL A 111 4.33 3.32 15.52
CA VAL A 111 5.69 2.79 15.72
C VAL A 111 5.72 1.56 16.62
N GLU A 112 4.75 1.43 17.55
CA GLU A 112 4.62 0.30 18.47
C GLU A 112 4.48 -1.04 17.75
N GLY A 113 3.87 -1.05 16.56
CA GLY A 113 3.69 -2.28 15.77
C GLY A 113 4.88 -2.63 14.86
N ILE A 114 5.81 -1.70 14.59
CA ILE A 114 6.86 -1.92 13.59
C ILE A 114 7.80 -3.06 14.00
N GLN A 115 8.36 -3.00 15.20
CA GLN A 115 9.31 -4.01 15.65
C GLN A 115 8.68 -5.40 15.80
N PRO A 116 7.47 -5.56 16.40
CA PRO A 116 6.80 -6.87 16.44
C PRO A 116 6.50 -7.44 15.05
N CYS A 117 6.06 -6.62 14.09
CA CYS A 117 5.83 -7.07 12.72
C CYS A 117 7.12 -7.50 12.02
N LEU A 118 8.22 -6.76 12.21
CA LEU A 118 9.53 -7.11 11.69
C LEU A 118 10.02 -8.45 12.23
N GLN A 119 9.94 -8.65 13.55
CA GLN A 119 10.34 -9.89 14.22
C GLN A 119 9.44 -11.08 13.88
N ALA A 120 8.17 -10.83 13.59
CA ALA A 120 7.24 -11.84 13.13
C ALA A 120 7.54 -12.34 11.71
N GLY A 121 8.28 -11.56 10.90
CA GLY A 121 8.58 -11.87 9.51
C GLY A 121 7.44 -11.50 8.56
N ILE A 122 6.71 -10.43 8.83
CA ILE A 122 5.72 -9.85 7.91
C ILE A 122 6.42 -9.39 6.63
N ASP A 123 5.82 -9.62 5.45
CA ASP A 123 6.48 -9.39 4.16
C ASP A 123 6.38 -7.95 3.66
N THR A 124 5.26 -7.25 3.94
CA THR A 124 5.07 -5.84 3.57
C THR A 124 4.41 -5.05 4.69
N PHE A 125 4.84 -3.79 4.84
CA PHE A 125 4.28 -2.84 5.80
C PHE A 125 3.50 -1.77 5.04
N GLU A 126 2.18 -1.76 5.22
CA GLU A 126 1.32 -0.75 4.60
C GLU A 126 1.27 0.50 5.47
N HIS A 127 1.40 1.65 4.87
CA HIS A 127 1.55 3.00 5.45
C HIS A 127 2.90 3.22 6.13
N CYS A 128 3.29 2.40 7.09
CA CYS A 128 4.53 2.53 7.88
C CYS A 128 4.78 3.99 8.33
N SER A 129 3.76 4.57 9.00
CA SER A 129 3.68 6.03 9.20
C SER A 129 4.53 6.54 10.36
N TRP A 130 5.08 5.67 11.20
CA TRP A 130 5.90 6.04 12.37
C TRP A 130 5.16 6.91 13.39
N MET A 131 3.82 6.81 13.48
CA MET A 131 3.07 7.57 14.48
C MET A 131 3.59 7.25 15.88
N ALA A 132 3.92 8.29 16.63
CA ALA A 132 4.44 8.14 18.00
C ALA A 132 3.39 7.51 18.92
N ARG A 133 3.86 6.78 19.94
CA ARG A 133 2.99 6.22 20.97
C ARG A 133 2.31 7.30 21.81
N ASP A 134 3.08 8.34 22.13
CA ASP A 134 2.61 9.52 22.86
C ASP A 134 1.85 10.44 21.92
N GLU A 135 0.66 10.90 22.33
CA GLU A 135 -0.16 11.81 21.54
C GLU A 135 0.42 13.24 21.49
N ALA A 136 1.33 13.58 22.42
CA ALA A 136 2.05 14.84 22.39
C ALA A 136 3.06 14.93 21.23
N GLU A 137 3.45 13.79 20.67
CA GLU A 137 4.35 13.69 19.53
C GLU A 137 3.59 13.13 18.31
N GLU A 138 3.82 13.73 17.14
CA GLU A 138 3.18 13.23 15.93
C GLU A 138 3.85 11.94 15.43
N PHE A 139 5.20 11.95 15.37
CA PHE A 139 6.02 10.87 14.83
C PHE A 139 7.20 10.52 15.75
N ASP A 140 7.49 9.21 15.83
CA ASP A 140 8.67 8.65 16.53
C ASP A 140 9.50 7.86 15.50
N PHE A 141 10.30 8.57 14.70
CA PHE A 141 11.17 7.93 13.71
C PHE A 141 12.44 7.41 14.38
N ARG A 142 12.62 6.08 14.32
CA ARG A 142 13.74 5.36 14.96
C ARG A 142 14.75 4.87 13.91
N PRO A 143 15.91 5.56 13.76
CA PRO A 143 16.88 5.23 12.72
C PRO A 143 17.41 3.79 12.77
N GLU A 144 17.58 3.21 13.96
CA GLU A 144 18.06 1.83 14.09
C GLU A 144 17.02 0.84 13.56
N LEU A 145 15.75 1.03 13.94
CA LEU A 145 14.66 0.20 13.44
C LEU A 145 14.47 0.37 11.92
N ALA A 146 14.66 1.59 11.41
CA ALA A 146 14.65 1.85 9.96
C ALA A 146 15.76 1.07 9.23
N ARG A 147 16.97 0.99 9.79
CA ARG A 147 18.05 0.17 9.24
C ARG A 147 17.74 -1.33 9.30
N GLU A 148 17.06 -1.79 10.33
CA GLU A 148 16.61 -3.19 10.43
C GLU A 148 15.58 -3.52 9.33
N ILE A 149 14.59 -2.64 9.11
CA ILE A 149 13.64 -2.78 8.00
C ILE A 149 14.38 -2.84 6.65
N ALA A 150 15.32 -1.93 6.41
CA ALA A 150 16.08 -1.91 5.16
C ALA A 150 16.88 -3.21 4.94
N ARG A 151 17.51 -3.74 5.99
CA ARG A 151 18.28 -5.00 5.93
C ARG A 151 17.39 -6.24 5.76
N SER A 152 16.17 -6.21 6.24
CA SER A 152 15.24 -7.33 6.10
C SER A 152 14.69 -7.51 4.69
N GLY A 153 14.80 -6.47 3.83
CA GLY A 153 14.21 -6.46 2.50
C GLY A 153 12.70 -6.21 2.46
N ILE A 154 12.08 -5.95 3.61
CA ILE A 154 10.66 -5.57 3.69
C ILE A 154 10.41 -4.32 2.86
N THR A 155 9.29 -4.33 2.14
CA THR A 155 8.85 -3.16 1.37
C THR A 155 7.74 -2.43 2.13
N CYS A 156 7.89 -1.10 2.25
CA CYS A 156 6.89 -0.24 2.87
C CYS A 156 5.98 0.38 1.80
N GLY A 157 4.67 0.15 1.91
CA GLY A 157 3.65 0.68 1.01
C GLY A 157 3.13 2.02 1.50
N HIS A 158 3.22 3.05 0.66
CA HIS A 158 2.75 4.40 1.00
C HIS A 158 1.53 4.79 0.17
N THR A 159 0.46 5.21 0.85
CA THR A 159 -0.85 5.55 0.26
C THR A 159 -0.99 7.06 0.18
N MET A 160 -0.47 7.66 -0.89
CA MET A 160 -0.36 9.11 -1.03
C MET A 160 -1.59 9.79 -1.63
N VAL A 161 -2.53 9.03 -2.21
CA VAL A 161 -3.70 9.61 -2.92
C VAL A 161 -4.57 10.46 -1.99
N GLY A 162 -4.79 10.03 -0.75
CA GLY A 162 -5.59 10.75 0.25
C GLY A 162 -5.00 12.09 0.65
N LEU A 163 -3.70 12.26 0.52
CA LEU A 163 -2.98 13.49 0.88
C LEU A 163 -2.90 14.51 -0.26
N TYR A 164 -3.43 14.18 -1.45
CA TYR A 164 -3.29 15.02 -2.64
C TYR A 164 -3.80 16.45 -2.44
N ARG A 165 -4.96 16.61 -1.80
CA ARG A 165 -5.57 17.94 -1.56
C ARG A 165 -4.88 18.70 -0.44
N ASP A 166 -4.39 17.97 0.56
CA ASP A 166 -3.86 18.59 1.78
C ASP A 166 -2.41 19.05 1.60
N LEU A 167 -1.64 18.40 0.72
CA LEU A 167 -0.22 18.64 0.53
C LEU A 167 0.16 19.37 -0.75
N LEU A 168 -0.70 19.43 -1.76
CA LEU A 168 -0.46 20.24 -2.94
C LEU A 168 -0.98 21.65 -2.68
N PRO A 169 -0.15 22.69 -2.83
CA PRO A 169 -0.52 24.06 -2.48
C PRO A 169 -1.76 24.49 -3.29
N ASP A 170 -2.85 24.74 -2.60
CA ASP A 170 -3.95 25.48 -3.16
C ASP A 170 -3.56 26.97 -3.14
N ARG A 171 -3.23 27.50 -4.31
CA ARG A 171 -2.82 28.90 -4.47
C ARG A 171 -3.91 29.92 -4.12
N GLU A 172 -5.16 29.45 -4.02
CA GLU A 172 -6.32 30.25 -3.65
C GLU A 172 -6.63 30.18 -2.14
N ALA A 173 -5.94 29.30 -1.39
CA ALA A 173 -6.14 29.19 0.05
C ALA A 173 -5.63 30.42 0.80
N PRO A 174 -6.20 30.78 1.98
CA PRO A 174 -5.67 31.81 2.85
C PRO A 174 -4.19 31.58 3.22
N GLU A 175 -3.41 32.67 3.36
CA GLU A 175 -1.97 32.60 3.61
C GLU A 175 -1.61 31.70 4.81
N ALA A 176 -2.35 31.78 5.92
CA ALA A 176 -2.14 30.94 7.09
C ALA A 176 -2.26 29.44 6.79
N VAL A 177 -3.22 29.05 5.93
CA VAL A 177 -3.41 27.66 5.49
C VAL A 177 -2.25 27.23 4.61
N GLN A 178 -1.80 28.09 3.70
CA GLN A 178 -0.64 27.78 2.85
C GLN A 178 0.65 27.60 3.67
N VAL A 179 0.86 28.40 4.71
CA VAL A 179 2.02 28.27 5.62
C VAL A 179 1.97 26.91 6.34
N GLU A 180 0.84 26.53 6.92
CA GLU A 180 0.66 25.25 7.61
C GLU A 180 0.90 24.07 6.66
N GLN A 181 0.34 24.10 5.44
CA GLN A 181 0.56 23.07 4.41
C GLN A 181 2.03 22.94 4.03
N LEU A 182 2.75 24.05 3.91
CA LEU A 182 4.19 24.04 3.62
C LEU A 182 5.02 23.46 4.76
N GLU A 183 4.67 23.72 6.02
CA GLU A 183 5.35 23.14 7.17
C GLU A 183 5.12 21.62 7.24
N GLN A 184 3.88 21.16 7.06
CA GLN A 184 3.54 19.74 6.99
C GLN A 184 4.27 19.05 5.83
N LEU A 185 4.34 19.69 4.67
CA LEU A 185 5.06 19.18 3.50
C LEU A 185 6.57 19.02 3.80
N ARG A 186 7.20 20.01 4.44
CA ARG A 186 8.62 19.92 4.82
C ARG A 186 8.89 18.78 5.80
N ALA A 187 8.07 18.63 6.83
CA ALA A 187 8.21 17.55 7.80
C ALA A 187 8.08 16.16 7.14
N LEU A 188 7.16 16.02 6.17
CA LEU A 188 7.03 14.82 5.35
C LEU A 188 8.26 14.58 4.49
N GLN A 189 8.75 15.61 3.78
CA GLN A 189 9.94 15.51 2.94
C GLN A 189 11.16 15.06 3.72
N GLU A 190 11.41 15.63 4.89
CA GLU A 190 12.51 15.23 5.78
C GLU A 190 12.38 13.76 6.22
N ARG A 191 11.19 13.33 6.64
CA ARG A 191 10.94 11.94 7.07
C ARG A 191 11.20 10.96 5.93
N PHE A 192 10.65 11.21 4.75
CA PHE A 192 10.85 10.33 3.60
C PHE A 192 12.29 10.34 3.08
N ALA A 193 12.97 11.49 3.12
CA ALA A 193 14.39 11.57 2.80
C ALA A 193 15.21 10.66 3.72
N ARG A 194 14.99 10.74 5.05
CA ARG A 194 15.67 9.87 6.02
C ARG A 194 15.38 8.39 5.79
N MET A 195 14.12 8.03 5.48
CA MET A 195 13.76 6.64 5.16
C MET A 195 14.53 6.14 3.93
N ARG A 196 14.63 6.95 2.85
CA ARG A 196 15.39 6.59 1.64
C ARG A 196 16.89 6.49 1.90
N GLU A 197 17.47 7.45 2.63
CA GLU A 197 18.90 7.45 2.99
C GLU A 197 19.29 6.20 3.79
N LEU A 198 18.40 5.69 4.62
CA LEU A 198 18.60 4.46 5.38
C LEU A 198 18.29 3.19 4.58
N GLY A 199 17.88 3.33 3.31
CA GLY A 199 17.67 2.21 2.40
C GLY A 199 16.33 1.50 2.53
N ILE A 200 15.33 2.11 3.18
CA ILE A 200 13.97 1.55 3.23
C ILE A 200 13.42 1.48 1.81
N ARG A 201 12.99 0.29 1.42
CA ARG A 201 12.37 0.05 0.13
C ARG A 201 10.92 0.49 0.15
N MET A 202 10.57 1.45 -0.71
CA MET A 202 9.24 2.06 -0.75
C MET A 202 8.48 1.64 -2.00
N MET A 203 7.21 1.29 -1.84
CA MET A 203 6.26 1.17 -2.95
C MET A 203 5.11 2.16 -2.77
N LEU A 204 4.50 2.55 -3.88
CA LEU A 204 3.36 3.45 -3.90
C LEU A 204 2.08 2.67 -4.16
N SER A 205 1.05 2.98 -3.40
CA SER A 205 -0.29 2.41 -3.52
C SER A 205 -1.36 3.49 -3.33
N SER A 206 -2.60 3.17 -3.64
CA SER A 206 -3.70 4.15 -3.57
C SER A 206 -4.51 4.07 -2.30
N ASP A 207 -4.65 2.89 -1.72
CA ASP A 207 -5.67 2.57 -0.72
C ASP A 207 -7.09 2.93 -1.20
N ALA A 208 -7.34 2.75 -2.52
CA ALA A 208 -8.61 3.11 -3.14
C ALA A 208 -9.75 2.22 -2.62
N GLY A 209 -10.91 2.85 -2.43
CA GLY A 209 -12.08 2.23 -1.81
C GLY A 209 -12.30 2.66 -0.37
N VAL A 210 -11.31 3.32 0.27
CA VAL A 210 -11.53 4.05 1.52
C VAL A 210 -12.23 5.39 1.25
N ALA A 211 -12.85 5.99 2.27
CA ALA A 211 -13.58 7.24 2.14
C ALA A 211 -12.71 8.34 1.52
N GLY A 212 -13.20 8.95 0.45
CA GLY A 212 -12.50 10.02 -0.27
C GLY A 212 -11.44 9.57 -1.27
N THR A 213 -11.05 8.29 -1.30
CA THR A 213 -10.02 7.77 -2.21
C THR A 213 -10.63 6.95 -3.34
N ARG A 214 -10.64 7.52 -4.55
CA ARG A 214 -11.24 6.92 -5.74
C ARG A 214 -10.23 6.04 -6.50
N PHE A 215 -10.71 4.99 -7.17
CA PHE A 215 -9.87 4.07 -7.95
C PHE A 215 -9.19 4.73 -9.17
N ASP A 216 -9.75 5.79 -9.72
CA ASP A 216 -9.24 6.51 -10.88
C ASP A 216 -8.20 7.60 -10.53
N ARG A 217 -7.81 7.74 -9.25
CA ARG A 217 -6.93 8.81 -8.76
C ARG A 217 -5.52 8.35 -8.41
N PHE A 218 -5.11 7.16 -8.85
CA PHE A 218 -3.78 6.61 -8.51
C PHE A 218 -2.62 7.54 -8.90
N VAL A 219 -2.71 8.19 -10.07
CA VAL A 219 -1.67 9.12 -10.55
C VAL A 219 -1.49 10.33 -9.64
N ASP A 220 -2.55 10.79 -8.97
CA ASP A 220 -2.45 11.88 -8.01
C ASP A 220 -1.53 11.51 -6.84
N GLY A 221 -1.55 10.25 -6.40
CA GLY A 221 -0.62 9.75 -5.40
C GLY A 221 0.84 9.76 -5.86
N LEU A 222 1.10 9.57 -7.17
CA LEU A 222 2.44 9.66 -7.73
C LEU A 222 2.93 11.12 -7.78
N GLU A 223 2.04 12.08 -8.07
CA GLU A 223 2.38 13.50 -7.99
C GLU A 223 2.76 13.89 -6.56
N VAL A 224 1.97 13.46 -5.57
CA VAL A 224 2.30 13.67 -4.15
C VAL A 224 3.63 13.03 -3.80
N ALA A 225 3.93 11.83 -4.30
CA ALA A 225 5.21 11.18 -4.04
C ALA A 225 6.40 12.00 -4.62
N VAL A 226 6.24 12.60 -5.78
CA VAL A 226 7.28 13.49 -6.33
C VAL A 226 7.45 14.73 -5.45
N VAL A 227 6.36 15.37 -5.03
CA VAL A 227 6.40 16.62 -4.24
C VAL A 227 6.74 16.36 -2.77
N ALA A 228 6.00 15.46 -2.12
CA ALA A 228 6.09 15.26 -0.67
C ALA A 228 7.16 14.23 -0.26
N MET A 229 7.40 13.20 -1.08
CA MET A 229 8.47 12.23 -0.79
C MET A 229 9.79 12.60 -1.45
N GLY A 230 9.84 13.65 -2.28
CA GLY A 230 11.05 14.08 -3.01
C GLY A 230 11.57 13.00 -3.97
N MET A 231 10.70 12.18 -4.55
CA MET A 231 11.07 11.21 -5.57
C MET A 231 11.25 11.90 -6.92
N SER A 232 12.19 11.41 -7.75
CA SER A 232 12.13 11.76 -9.16
C SER A 232 10.91 11.11 -9.81
N PRO A 233 10.37 11.64 -10.93
CA PRO A 233 9.26 11.02 -11.63
C PRO A 233 9.54 9.54 -11.97
N LEU A 234 10.76 9.21 -12.42
CA LEU A 234 11.17 7.84 -12.72
C LEU A 234 11.14 6.95 -11.46
N ALA A 235 11.65 7.45 -10.31
CA ALA A 235 11.60 6.71 -9.06
C ALA A 235 10.16 6.45 -8.58
N ALA A 236 9.24 7.40 -8.78
CA ALA A 236 7.82 7.21 -8.47
C ALA A 236 7.18 6.15 -9.39
N ILE A 237 7.54 6.14 -10.68
CA ILE A 237 7.11 5.09 -11.62
C ILE A 237 7.65 3.72 -11.19
N GLU A 238 8.93 3.60 -10.85
CA GLU A 238 9.51 2.34 -10.36
C GLU A 238 8.85 1.88 -9.05
N ALA A 239 8.58 2.81 -8.12
CA ALA A 239 7.92 2.51 -6.86
C ALA A 239 6.45 2.10 -7.03
N SER A 240 5.85 2.30 -8.21
CA SER A 240 4.48 1.89 -8.56
C SER A 240 4.41 0.76 -9.58
N THR A 241 5.55 0.24 -10.05
CA THR A 241 5.61 -0.84 -11.05
C THR A 241 6.55 -1.96 -10.61
N ARG A 242 7.85 -1.80 -10.75
CA ARG A 242 8.87 -2.82 -10.44
C ARG A 242 8.87 -3.19 -8.96
N VAL A 243 8.90 -2.20 -8.08
CA VAL A 243 9.00 -2.45 -6.63
C VAL A 243 7.82 -3.25 -6.08
N PRO A 244 6.54 -2.87 -6.34
CA PRO A 244 5.41 -3.68 -5.88
C PRO A 244 5.34 -5.05 -6.57
N ALA A 245 5.73 -5.18 -7.84
CA ALA A 245 5.79 -6.48 -8.50
C ALA A 245 6.73 -7.46 -7.78
N GLU A 246 7.93 -6.98 -7.41
CA GLU A 246 8.89 -7.77 -6.64
C GLU A 246 8.39 -8.06 -5.20
N ALA A 247 7.78 -7.06 -4.53
CA ALA A 247 7.20 -7.24 -3.19
C ALA A 247 6.08 -8.29 -3.16
N LEU A 248 5.30 -8.40 -4.25
CA LEU A 248 4.25 -9.40 -4.43
C LEU A 248 4.77 -10.76 -4.92
N GLY A 249 6.07 -10.89 -5.22
CA GLY A 249 6.65 -12.12 -5.78
C GLY A 249 6.35 -12.33 -7.25
N LEU A 250 5.98 -11.27 -7.97
CA LEU A 250 5.65 -11.28 -9.41
C LEU A 250 6.73 -10.57 -10.26
N GLY A 251 7.89 -10.27 -9.67
CA GLY A 251 8.95 -9.53 -10.34
C GLY A 251 9.46 -10.19 -11.63
N ASP A 252 9.39 -11.52 -11.74
CA ASP A 252 9.77 -12.25 -12.94
C ASP A 252 8.70 -12.20 -14.05
N GLU A 253 7.45 -11.86 -13.70
CA GLU A 253 6.32 -11.83 -14.64
C GLU A 253 5.95 -10.43 -15.12
N ILE A 254 5.99 -9.42 -14.23
CA ILE A 254 5.52 -8.06 -14.49
C ILE A 254 6.45 -7.01 -13.89
N GLY A 255 6.10 -5.73 -14.04
CA GLY A 255 6.75 -4.59 -13.38
C GLY A 255 7.86 -3.94 -14.19
N THR A 256 8.37 -4.56 -15.26
CA THR A 256 9.38 -3.99 -16.16
C THR A 256 9.11 -4.39 -17.61
N LEU A 257 9.57 -3.55 -18.55
CA LEU A 257 9.46 -3.78 -19.99
C LEU A 257 10.71 -4.53 -20.48
N VAL A 258 10.75 -5.84 -20.24
CA VAL A 258 11.83 -6.72 -20.73
C VAL A 258 11.23 -7.95 -21.42
N PRO A 259 11.95 -8.54 -22.42
CA PRO A 259 11.51 -9.75 -23.09
C PRO A 259 11.23 -10.89 -22.10
N GLY A 260 10.16 -11.65 -22.34
CA GLY A 260 9.74 -12.78 -21.51
C GLY A 260 8.73 -12.43 -20.42
N LYS A 261 8.51 -11.17 -20.09
CA LYS A 261 7.46 -10.74 -19.17
C LYS A 261 6.12 -10.49 -19.89
N ARG A 262 5.06 -10.43 -19.12
CA ARG A 262 3.72 -10.11 -19.61
C ARG A 262 3.70 -8.69 -20.18
N ALA A 263 3.06 -8.51 -21.31
CA ALA A 263 2.88 -7.22 -21.94
C ALA A 263 1.70 -6.45 -21.28
N ASP A 264 1.92 -6.01 -20.04
CA ASP A 264 1.07 -5.08 -19.30
C ASP A 264 1.67 -3.68 -19.46
N ILE A 265 1.17 -2.92 -20.43
CA ILE A 265 1.81 -1.69 -20.90
C ILE A 265 0.80 -0.54 -20.88
N VAL A 266 1.23 0.61 -20.35
CA VAL A 266 0.51 1.88 -20.47
C VAL A 266 1.39 2.83 -21.28
N ALA A 267 0.83 3.40 -22.38
CA ALA A 267 1.47 4.50 -23.09
C ALA A 267 0.75 5.82 -22.78
N VAL A 268 1.52 6.88 -22.65
CA VAL A 268 1.00 8.22 -22.31
C VAL A 268 1.51 9.26 -23.30
N LYS A 269 0.83 10.38 -23.40
CA LYS A 269 1.29 11.54 -24.18
C LYS A 269 2.23 12.38 -23.33
N GLY A 270 3.46 12.60 -23.81
CA GLY A 270 4.52 13.32 -23.11
C GLY A 270 5.53 12.40 -22.46
N ASP A 271 6.50 12.99 -21.79
CA ASP A 271 7.60 12.27 -21.10
C ASP A 271 7.33 12.18 -19.60
N ALA A 272 6.81 11.03 -19.16
CA ALA A 272 6.51 10.77 -17.76
C ALA A 272 7.77 10.66 -16.87
N SER A 273 8.95 10.48 -17.45
CA SER A 273 10.21 10.46 -16.70
C SER A 273 10.70 11.87 -16.31
N ALA A 274 10.23 12.89 -17.03
CA ALA A 274 10.49 14.30 -16.75
C ALA A 274 9.31 14.98 -16.02
N ASP A 275 8.08 14.62 -16.39
CA ASP A 275 6.84 15.19 -15.84
C ASP A 275 5.85 14.08 -15.50
N ILE A 276 5.74 13.78 -14.21
CA ILE A 276 4.86 12.70 -13.72
C ILE A 276 3.39 12.91 -14.11
N THR A 277 2.95 14.15 -14.33
CA THR A 277 1.57 14.47 -14.76
C THR A 277 1.25 13.93 -16.14
N ALA A 278 2.25 13.58 -16.96
CA ALA A 278 2.06 12.91 -18.23
C ALA A 278 1.27 11.60 -18.09
N LEU A 279 1.36 10.93 -16.93
CA LEU A 279 0.59 9.71 -16.63
C LEU A 279 -0.93 9.93 -16.63
N LYS A 280 -1.41 11.17 -16.53
CA LYS A 280 -2.84 11.52 -16.69
C LYS A 280 -3.31 11.50 -18.14
N ARG A 281 -2.38 11.51 -19.10
CA ARG A 281 -2.66 11.58 -20.54
C ARG A 281 -2.48 10.22 -21.22
N VAL A 282 -3.22 9.21 -20.72
CA VAL A 282 -3.16 7.84 -21.24
C VAL A 282 -3.60 7.77 -22.69
N SER A 283 -2.79 7.16 -23.56
CA SER A 283 -3.07 6.94 -24.96
C SER A 283 -3.28 5.47 -25.32
N LEU A 284 -2.72 4.55 -24.54
CA LEU A 284 -2.92 3.10 -24.73
C LEU A 284 -2.85 2.38 -23.39
N VAL A 285 -3.72 1.40 -23.22
CA VAL A 285 -3.63 0.40 -22.14
C VAL A 285 -3.64 -0.99 -22.75
N MET A 286 -2.62 -1.77 -22.42
CA MET A 286 -2.48 -3.18 -22.85
C MET A 286 -2.36 -4.07 -21.62
N ARG A 287 -3.01 -5.23 -21.64
CA ARG A 287 -2.89 -6.28 -20.62
C ARG A 287 -2.69 -7.63 -21.32
N ASP A 288 -1.67 -8.38 -20.90
CA ASP A 288 -1.29 -9.66 -21.50
C ASP A 288 -1.16 -9.59 -23.04
N GLY A 289 -0.63 -8.48 -23.58
CA GLY A 289 -0.50 -8.24 -25.01
C GLY A 289 -1.80 -7.84 -25.74
N ARG A 290 -2.93 -7.79 -25.03
CA ARG A 290 -4.21 -7.38 -25.61
C ARG A 290 -4.48 -5.90 -25.31
N VAL A 291 -4.72 -5.12 -26.34
CA VAL A 291 -5.13 -3.70 -26.22
C VAL A 291 -6.54 -3.63 -25.62
N LEU A 292 -6.67 -2.97 -24.46
CA LEU A 292 -7.93 -2.73 -23.77
C LEU A 292 -8.46 -1.33 -24.00
N HIS A 293 -7.56 -0.37 -24.22
CA HIS A 293 -7.89 1.02 -24.53
C HIS A 293 -6.85 1.59 -25.49
N SER A 294 -7.33 2.31 -26.47
CA SER A 294 -6.51 3.15 -27.36
C SER A 294 -7.24 4.45 -27.58
N ALA A 295 -6.60 5.57 -27.23
CA ALA A 295 -7.14 6.88 -27.59
C ALA A 295 -7.11 6.96 -29.11
N SER A 296 -8.27 7.18 -29.72
CA SER A 296 -8.37 7.46 -31.16
C SER A 296 -7.43 8.60 -31.50
N THR A 297 -6.46 8.37 -32.38
CA THR A 297 -5.79 9.45 -33.06
C THR A 297 -6.87 10.10 -33.94
N ALA A 298 -7.48 11.17 -33.43
CA ALA A 298 -8.21 12.07 -34.34
C ALA A 298 -7.19 12.54 -35.37
N ALA A 299 -7.39 12.12 -36.59
CA ALA A 299 -6.62 12.52 -37.75
C ALA A 299 -6.79 14.02 -38.01
#